data_c8200f9a658b4c0d6c88452fc0a00c23
#
_entry.id   c8200f9a658b4c0d6c88452fc0a00c23
#
_cell.length_a   1.000
_cell.length_b   1.000
_cell.length_c   1.000
_cell.angle_alpha   90.00
_cell.angle_beta   90.00
_cell.angle_gamma   90.00
#
_symmetry.space_group_name_H-M   'P 1'
#
loop_
_entity.id
_entity.type
_entity.pdbx_description
1 polymer ?
#
loop_
_entity_poly.entity_id
_entity_poly.type
_entity_poly.pdbx_seq_one_letter_code
_entity_poly.pdbx_strand_id
1 'polypeptide(L)'
;PKVSAEPSRVLIAYYSWGGNTKYAAAQIQRATGGTLFEIKPVKPYPSEYRECTVQARKEIQEGVRPELAAKVEDMGKYDVIFIGSPNWWRTIAPPVASFLASYDLSGKTVIPFVTHGGGGMARCADEVRKLCPKSTVLKGGAFAGEGIRTTRAALVKWVNETISINK
;
A
#
# COMPACT_ATOMS: atom_id res chain seq x y z
N PRO A 1 -13.15 14.86 8.01
CA PRO A 1 -14.22 13.85 7.95
C PRO A 1 -13.71 12.53 7.44
N LYS A 2 -14.25 11.45 7.98
CA LYS A 2 -13.88 10.11 7.58
C LYS A 2 -14.48 9.77 6.22
N VAL A 3 -13.78 8.92 5.49
CA VAL A 3 -14.34 8.28 4.30
C VAL A 3 -15.33 7.21 4.75
N SER A 4 -16.45 7.08 4.06
CA SER A 4 -17.45 6.03 4.36
C SER A 4 -17.51 5.04 3.21
N ALA A 5 -17.59 3.76 3.55
CA ALA A 5 -17.72 2.71 2.54
C ALA A 5 -18.30 1.44 3.15
N GLU A 6 -18.91 0.61 2.29
CA GLU A 6 -19.29 -0.75 2.65
C GLU A 6 -18.06 -1.65 2.55
N PRO A 7 -17.98 -2.72 3.35
CA PRO A 7 -16.82 -3.62 3.31
C PRO A 7 -16.50 -4.15 1.91
N SER A 8 -17.53 -4.51 1.13
CA SER A 8 -17.35 -5.06 -0.22
C SER A 8 -16.79 -4.05 -1.22
N ARG A 9 -16.79 -2.75 -0.88
CA ARG A 9 -16.27 -1.68 -1.73
C ARG A 9 -14.85 -1.27 -1.35
N VAL A 10 -14.24 -1.96 -0.39
CA VAL A 10 -12.89 -1.65 0.11
C VAL A 10 -11.90 -2.71 -0.37
N LEU A 11 -10.85 -2.26 -1.04
CA LEU A 11 -9.74 -3.11 -1.45
C LEU A 11 -8.50 -2.74 -0.63
N ILE A 12 -7.78 -3.74 -0.15
CA ILE A 12 -6.50 -3.53 0.54
C ILE A 12 -5.42 -4.22 -0.32
N ALA A 13 -4.77 -3.45 -1.15
CA ALA A 13 -3.70 -3.93 -2.03
C ALA A 13 -2.35 -3.58 -1.40
N TYR A 14 -1.43 -4.54 -1.37
CA TYR A 14 -0.15 -4.32 -0.69
C TYR A 14 0.96 -5.16 -1.31
N TYR A 15 2.18 -4.65 -1.23
CA TYR A 15 3.40 -5.40 -1.48
C TYR A 15 4.19 -5.50 -0.18
N SER A 16 4.65 -6.69 0.17
CA SER A 16 5.46 -6.92 1.38
C SER A 16 6.67 -7.77 1.05
N TRP A 17 7.84 -7.27 1.41
CA TRP A 17 9.09 -8.04 1.24
C TRP A 17 9.41 -8.86 2.49
N GLY A 18 9.33 -8.23 3.66
CA GLY A 18 9.72 -8.86 4.93
C GLY A 18 8.56 -9.29 5.83
N GLY A 19 7.33 -9.04 5.42
CA GLY A 19 6.14 -9.41 6.19
C GLY A 19 5.50 -8.28 6.99
N ASN A 20 6.16 -7.14 7.16
CA ASN A 20 5.61 -6.04 7.95
C ASN A 20 4.39 -5.40 7.28
N THR A 21 4.48 -5.12 5.98
CA THR A 21 3.36 -4.55 5.24
C THR A 21 2.21 -5.55 5.17
N LYS A 22 2.52 -6.83 5.04
CA LYS A 22 1.51 -7.89 5.05
C LYS A 22 0.76 -7.91 6.39
N TYR A 23 1.48 -7.78 7.51
CA TYR A 23 0.86 -7.72 8.81
C TYR A 23 -0.09 -6.52 8.93
N ALA A 24 0.37 -5.34 8.50
CA ALA A 24 -0.45 -4.13 8.52
C ALA A 24 -1.71 -4.31 7.67
N ALA A 25 -1.56 -4.86 6.47
CA ALA A 25 -2.69 -5.11 5.57
C ALA A 25 -3.73 -6.04 6.20
N ALA A 26 -3.26 -7.10 6.89
CA ALA A 26 -4.16 -8.03 7.58
C ALA A 26 -4.96 -7.34 8.68
N GLN A 27 -4.34 -6.41 9.43
CA GLN A 27 -5.05 -5.67 10.47
C GLN A 27 -6.08 -4.70 9.88
N ILE A 28 -5.76 -4.06 8.77
CA ILE A 28 -6.71 -3.19 8.06
C ILE A 28 -7.90 -4.03 7.57
N GLN A 29 -7.63 -5.20 7.03
CA GLN A 29 -8.69 -6.10 6.57
C GLN A 29 -9.62 -6.50 7.71
N ARG A 30 -9.07 -6.83 8.87
CA ARG A 30 -9.89 -7.17 10.05
C ARG A 30 -10.75 -6.00 10.49
N ALA A 31 -10.21 -4.78 10.44
CA ALA A 31 -10.92 -3.58 10.88
C ALA A 31 -12.01 -3.15 9.89
N THR A 32 -11.84 -3.42 8.61
CA THR A 32 -12.74 -2.92 7.56
C THR A 32 -13.63 -3.97 6.94
N GLY A 33 -13.24 -5.24 6.99
CA GLY A 33 -13.93 -6.31 6.26
C GLY A 33 -13.66 -6.28 4.76
N GLY A 34 -12.71 -5.48 4.30
CA GLY A 34 -12.38 -5.34 2.89
C GLY A 34 -11.69 -6.56 2.31
N THR A 35 -11.38 -6.49 1.03
CA THR A 35 -10.74 -7.58 0.28
C THR A 35 -9.23 -7.35 0.22
N LEU A 36 -8.46 -8.35 0.61
CA LEU A 36 -7.01 -8.32 0.51
C LEU A 36 -6.56 -8.70 -0.91
N PHE A 37 -5.56 -7.99 -1.41
CA PHE A 37 -4.89 -8.34 -2.65
C PHE A 37 -3.39 -8.17 -2.46
N GLU A 38 -2.64 -9.27 -2.55
CA GLU A 38 -1.19 -9.24 -2.46
C GLU A 38 -0.58 -8.94 -3.82
N ILE A 39 0.16 -7.83 -3.91
CA ILE A 39 0.87 -7.45 -5.14
C ILE A 39 2.15 -8.28 -5.18
N LYS A 40 2.33 -9.05 -6.26
CA LYS A 40 3.51 -9.91 -6.43
C LYS A 40 4.17 -9.64 -7.78
N PRO A 41 5.45 -9.27 -7.79
CA PRO A 41 6.18 -9.22 -9.06
C PRO A 41 6.38 -10.63 -9.60
N VAL A 42 6.41 -10.77 -10.93
CA VAL A 42 6.70 -12.07 -11.58
C VAL A 42 8.05 -12.59 -11.11
N LYS A 43 9.04 -11.71 -11.01
CA LYS A 43 10.37 -12.05 -10.48
C LYS A 43 10.48 -11.51 -9.05
N PRO A 44 10.55 -12.40 -8.04
CA PRO A 44 10.73 -11.95 -6.67
C PRO A 44 12.04 -11.19 -6.48
N TYR A 45 12.04 -10.27 -5.53
CA TYR A 45 13.28 -9.59 -5.15
C TYR A 45 14.20 -10.56 -4.40
N PRO A 46 15.51 -10.28 -4.40
CA PRO A 46 16.43 -11.12 -3.63
C PRO A 46 16.00 -11.20 -2.16
N SER A 47 16.18 -12.39 -1.56
CA SER A 47 15.87 -12.60 -0.15
C SER A 47 16.92 -11.99 0.77
N GLU A 48 18.11 -11.75 0.26
CA GLU A 48 19.19 -11.11 1.02
C GLU A 48 18.97 -9.59 1.01
N TYR A 49 19.03 -8.98 2.19
CA TYR A 49 18.67 -7.58 2.40
C TYR A 49 19.46 -6.63 1.49
N ARG A 50 20.77 -6.76 1.47
CA ARG A 50 21.63 -5.86 0.71
C ARG A 50 21.39 -5.95 -0.79
N GLU A 51 21.25 -7.17 -1.31
CA GLU A 51 20.98 -7.37 -2.73
C GLU A 51 19.63 -6.77 -3.12
N CYS A 52 18.64 -6.94 -2.26
CA CYS A 52 17.31 -6.36 -2.48
C CYS A 52 17.39 -4.83 -2.51
N THR A 53 18.10 -4.22 -1.56
CA THR A 53 18.20 -2.76 -1.49
C THR A 53 18.92 -2.17 -2.69
N VAL A 54 19.95 -2.83 -3.18
CA VAL A 54 20.70 -2.38 -4.37
C VAL A 54 19.84 -2.45 -5.61
N GLN A 55 19.14 -3.58 -5.81
CA GLN A 55 18.24 -3.74 -6.95
C GLN A 55 17.10 -2.72 -6.92
N ALA A 56 16.50 -2.53 -5.74
CA ALA A 56 15.40 -1.58 -5.58
C ALA A 56 15.83 -0.16 -5.91
N ARG A 57 17.02 0.25 -5.46
CA ARG A 57 17.55 1.58 -5.73
C ARG A 57 17.70 1.81 -7.23
N LYS A 58 18.29 0.84 -7.92
CA LYS A 58 18.48 0.91 -9.36
C LYS A 58 17.16 1.04 -10.09
N GLU A 59 16.19 0.19 -9.73
CA GLU A 59 14.86 0.23 -10.36
C GLU A 59 14.15 1.55 -10.14
N ILE A 60 14.23 2.08 -8.92
CA ILE A 60 13.61 3.37 -8.61
C ILE A 60 14.25 4.49 -9.42
N GLN A 61 15.58 4.53 -9.50
CA GLN A 61 16.32 5.54 -10.25
C GLN A 61 16.02 5.47 -11.75
N GLU A 62 15.82 4.28 -12.28
CA GLU A 62 15.58 4.07 -13.72
C GLU A 62 14.08 4.06 -14.07
N GLY A 63 13.18 4.21 -13.09
CA GLY A 63 11.74 4.19 -13.31
C GLY A 63 11.20 2.85 -13.75
N VAL A 64 11.86 1.76 -13.35
CA VAL A 64 11.44 0.40 -13.73
C VAL A 64 10.09 0.05 -13.10
N ARG A 65 9.20 -0.50 -13.90
CA ARG A 65 7.89 -1.01 -13.45
C ARG A 65 7.89 -2.52 -13.61
N PRO A 66 8.21 -3.28 -12.54
CA PRO A 66 8.23 -4.75 -12.62
C PRO A 66 6.88 -5.31 -13.09
N GLU A 67 6.94 -6.36 -13.89
CA GLU A 67 5.73 -7.08 -14.30
C GLU A 67 5.11 -7.78 -13.09
N LEU A 68 3.79 -7.70 -12.96
CA LEU A 68 3.06 -8.29 -11.84
C LEU A 68 2.45 -9.65 -12.23
N ALA A 69 2.45 -10.57 -11.27
CA ALA A 69 2.00 -11.94 -11.47
C ALA A 69 0.48 -12.09 -11.56
N ALA A 70 -0.27 -11.16 -10.99
CA ALA A 70 -1.73 -11.23 -10.95
C ALA A 70 -2.35 -9.85 -11.05
N LYS A 71 -3.62 -9.82 -11.43
CA LYS A 71 -4.41 -8.57 -11.54
C LYS A 71 -5.63 -8.65 -10.65
N VAL A 72 -6.08 -7.49 -10.19
CA VAL A 72 -7.36 -7.36 -9.50
C VAL A 72 -8.46 -7.50 -10.56
N GLU A 73 -9.36 -8.45 -10.33
CA GLU A 73 -10.56 -8.58 -11.16
C GLU A 73 -11.56 -7.54 -10.68
N ASP A 74 -12.27 -6.95 -11.62
CA ASP A 74 -13.38 -6.05 -11.33
C ASP A 74 -12.99 -4.89 -10.39
N MET A 75 -11.90 -4.18 -10.73
CA MET A 75 -11.46 -3.01 -9.97
C MET A 75 -12.57 -1.97 -9.81
N GLY A 76 -13.50 -1.91 -10.76
CA GLY A 76 -14.59 -0.93 -10.74
C GLY A 76 -15.52 -1.06 -9.54
N LYS A 77 -15.59 -2.21 -8.89
CA LYS A 77 -16.47 -2.38 -7.73
C LYS A 77 -15.93 -1.75 -6.46
N TYR A 78 -14.65 -1.37 -6.44
CA TYR A 78 -14.03 -0.77 -5.25
C TYR A 78 -14.06 0.75 -5.33
N ASP A 79 -14.48 1.41 -4.25
CA ASP A 79 -14.51 2.86 -4.12
C ASP A 79 -13.34 3.38 -3.29
N VAL A 80 -12.85 2.55 -2.37
CA VAL A 80 -11.75 2.89 -1.46
C VAL A 80 -10.65 1.85 -1.61
N ILE A 81 -9.44 2.32 -1.83
CA ILE A 81 -8.29 1.44 -2.01
C ILE A 81 -7.21 1.84 -1.00
N PHE A 82 -6.97 0.96 -0.03
CA PHE A 82 -5.76 1.05 0.79
C PHE A 82 -4.61 0.51 -0.04
N ILE A 83 -3.53 1.25 -0.14
CA ILE A 83 -2.35 0.81 -0.89
C ILE A 83 -1.15 0.76 0.03
N GLY A 84 -0.63 -0.44 0.23
CA GLY A 84 0.45 -0.71 1.18
C GLY A 84 1.78 -0.96 0.52
N SER A 85 2.83 -0.35 1.07
CA SER A 85 4.19 -0.49 0.57
C SER A 85 5.19 -0.37 1.71
N PRO A 86 6.32 -1.10 1.65
CA PRO A 86 7.45 -0.68 2.46
C PRO A 86 8.01 0.62 1.90
N ASN A 87 8.59 1.43 2.79
CA ASN A 87 9.33 2.63 2.36
C ASN A 87 10.70 2.16 1.86
N TRP A 88 10.88 2.19 0.56
CA TRP A 88 12.14 1.82 -0.09
C TRP A 88 12.78 3.07 -0.69
N TRP A 89 13.93 3.45 -0.14
CA TRP A 89 14.65 4.63 -0.64
C TRP A 89 13.77 5.88 -0.66
N ARG A 90 12.97 6.05 0.40
CA ARG A 90 12.10 7.21 0.65
C ARG A 90 10.89 7.30 -0.28
N THR A 91 10.55 6.21 -0.95
CA THR A 91 9.37 6.15 -1.82
C THR A 91 8.73 4.76 -1.80
N ILE A 92 7.65 4.58 -2.56
CA ILE A 92 6.99 3.28 -2.65
C ILE A 92 7.86 2.28 -3.43
N ALA A 93 7.69 1.01 -3.11
CA ALA A 93 8.39 -0.06 -3.81
C ALA A 93 7.94 -0.14 -5.28
N PRO A 94 8.86 -0.48 -6.22
CA PRO A 94 8.50 -0.55 -7.64
C PRO A 94 7.27 -1.40 -7.98
N PRO A 95 7.02 -2.57 -7.34
CA PRO A 95 5.79 -3.32 -7.62
C PRO A 95 4.51 -2.55 -7.32
N VAL A 96 4.54 -1.68 -6.30
CA VAL A 96 3.38 -0.84 -5.96
C VAL A 96 3.17 0.22 -7.04
N ALA A 97 4.24 0.80 -7.55
CA ALA A 97 4.15 1.74 -8.68
C ALA A 97 3.58 1.05 -9.92
N SER A 98 4.01 -0.18 -10.20
CA SER A 98 3.45 -0.99 -11.29
C SER A 98 1.95 -1.19 -11.14
N PHE A 99 1.51 -1.52 -9.91
CA PHE A 99 0.10 -1.73 -9.61
C PHE A 99 -0.71 -0.46 -9.89
N LEU A 100 -0.29 0.66 -9.34
CA LEU A 100 -1.02 1.92 -9.49
C LEU A 100 -1.08 2.39 -10.94
N ALA A 101 -0.04 2.13 -11.72
CA ALA A 101 0.01 2.48 -13.13
C ALA A 101 -0.86 1.58 -14.01
N SER A 102 -1.30 0.42 -13.48
CA SER A 102 -2.02 -0.59 -14.25
C SER A 102 -3.53 -0.38 -14.30
N TYR A 103 -4.06 0.50 -13.46
CA TYR A 103 -5.52 0.69 -13.33
C TYR A 103 -5.90 2.16 -13.44
N ASP A 104 -7.10 2.40 -13.94
CA ASP A 104 -7.72 3.73 -13.86
C ASP A 104 -8.44 3.81 -12.51
N LEU A 105 -7.88 4.58 -11.60
CA LEU A 105 -8.43 4.77 -10.26
C LEU A 105 -9.15 6.11 -10.10
N SER A 106 -9.56 6.71 -11.22
CA SER A 106 -10.27 8.00 -11.23
C SER A 106 -11.52 7.94 -10.37
N GLY A 107 -11.72 8.97 -9.56
CA GLY A 107 -12.90 9.08 -8.70
C GLY A 107 -12.86 8.25 -7.43
N LYS A 108 -11.83 7.43 -7.26
CA LYS A 108 -11.70 6.58 -6.06
C LYS A 108 -10.90 7.30 -4.98
N THR A 109 -11.06 6.87 -3.75
CA THR A 109 -10.24 7.32 -2.63
C THR A 109 -9.11 6.33 -2.42
N VAL A 110 -7.89 6.81 -2.43
CA VAL A 110 -6.68 5.98 -2.27
C VAL A 110 -6.00 6.37 -0.96
N ILE A 111 -5.78 5.39 -0.09
CA ILE A 111 -5.25 5.60 1.26
C ILE A 111 -3.92 4.86 1.41
N PRO A 112 -2.79 5.56 1.32
CA PRO A 112 -1.48 4.91 1.49
C PRO A 112 -1.25 4.46 2.92
N PHE A 113 -0.67 3.28 3.10
CA PHE A 113 -0.10 2.89 4.38
C PHE A 113 1.29 2.31 4.15
N VAL A 114 2.23 2.74 4.96
CA VAL A 114 3.64 2.49 4.72
C VAL A 114 4.29 1.90 5.96
N THR A 115 5.11 0.88 5.77
CA THR A 115 5.97 0.36 6.83
C THR A 115 7.40 0.82 6.56
N HIS A 116 8.13 1.16 7.62
CA HIS A 116 9.45 1.78 7.46
C HIS A 116 10.41 1.39 8.59
N GLY A 117 11.69 1.61 8.33
CA GLY A 117 12.74 1.38 9.33
C GLY A 117 13.23 2.66 10.01
N GLY A 118 12.39 3.72 10.02
CA GLY A 118 12.74 5.00 10.63
C GLY A 118 12.50 6.20 9.73
N GLY A 119 12.29 5.98 8.42
CA GLY A 119 12.12 7.07 7.46
C GLY A 119 10.70 7.63 7.36
N GLY A 120 9.72 7.01 7.98
CA GLY A 120 8.34 7.46 7.94
C GLY A 120 7.70 7.35 6.57
N MET A 121 6.76 8.23 6.29
CA MET A 121 6.06 8.28 4.99
C MET A 121 6.97 8.78 3.87
N ALA A 122 7.89 9.68 4.16
CA ALA A 122 8.77 10.30 3.17
C ALA A 122 7.99 10.72 1.92
N ARG A 123 8.39 10.30 0.71
CA ARG A 123 7.72 10.66 -0.53
C ARG A 123 6.69 9.64 -1.00
N CYS A 124 6.37 8.64 -0.16
CA CYS A 124 5.46 7.56 -0.58
C CYS A 124 4.09 8.08 -1.00
N ALA A 125 3.46 8.90 -0.19
CA ALA A 125 2.13 9.45 -0.52
C ALA A 125 2.19 10.37 -1.74
N ASP A 126 3.26 11.15 -1.88
CA ASP A 126 3.43 12.03 -3.03
C ASP A 126 3.56 11.24 -4.33
N GLU A 127 4.27 10.13 -4.30
CA GLU A 127 4.41 9.25 -5.47
C GLU A 127 3.07 8.60 -5.82
N VAL A 128 2.29 8.21 -4.80
CA VAL A 128 0.93 7.69 -5.03
C VAL A 128 0.07 8.76 -5.71
N ARG A 129 0.12 10.00 -5.26
CA ARG A 129 -0.63 11.11 -5.88
C ARG A 129 -0.23 11.32 -7.34
N LYS A 130 1.06 11.22 -7.62
CA LYS A 130 1.60 11.36 -8.97
C LYS A 130 1.05 10.29 -9.92
N LEU A 131 0.92 9.06 -9.42
CA LEU A 131 0.43 7.93 -10.19
C LEU A 131 -1.09 7.87 -10.27
N CYS A 132 -1.78 8.58 -9.38
CA CYS A 132 -3.26 8.59 -9.29
C CYS A 132 -3.78 10.03 -9.33
N PRO A 133 -3.53 10.78 -10.42
CA PRO A 133 -3.83 12.22 -10.44
C PRO A 133 -5.31 12.56 -10.40
N LYS A 134 -6.19 11.60 -10.72
CA LYS A 134 -7.64 11.80 -10.72
C LYS A 134 -8.33 11.12 -9.54
N SER A 135 -7.57 10.65 -8.57
CA SER A 135 -8.08 10.05 -7.35
C SER A 135 -7.96 11.03 -6.19
N THR A 136 -8.75 10.80 -5.14
CA THR A 136 -8.56 11.50 -3.87
C THR A 136 -7.57 10.70 -3.06
N VAL A 137 -6.34 11.19 -2.92
CA VAL A 137 -5.29 10.49 -2.17
C VAL A 137 -5.17 11.14 -0.80
N LEU A 138 -5.41 10.37 0.25
CA LEU A 138 -5.32 10.84 1.62
C LEU A 138 -3.84 10.86 2.07
N LYS A 139 -3.57 11.54 3.20
CA LYS A 139 -2.21 11.59 3.72
C LYS A 139 -1.67 10.22 4.14
N GLY A 140 -2.59 9.29 4.49
CA GLY A 140 -2.23 7.93 4.85
C GLY A 140 -1.62 7.78 6.24
N GLY A 141 -1.05 6.62 6.48
CA GLY A 141 -0.39 6.30 7.75
C GLY A 141 0.95 5.63 7.54
N ALA A 142 1.88 5.89 8.47
CA ALA A 142 3.22 5.29 8.42
C ALA A 142 3.50 4.59 9.76
N PHE A 143 4.02 3.37 9.68
CA PHE A 143 4.20 2.50 10.85
C PHE A 143 5.59 1.89 10.84
N ALA A 144 6.29 1.97 11.97
CA ALA A 144 7.62 1.38 12.08
C ALA A 144 7.51 -0.15 11.94
N GLY A 145 8.33 -0.73 11.07
CA GLY A 145 8.34 -2.17 10.84
C GLY A 145 8.84 -2.92 12.07
N GLU A 146 9.89 -2.43 12.70
CA GLU A 146 10.37 -2.99 13.95
C GLU A 146 9.30 -2.81 15.03
N GLY A 147 8.87 -3.92 15.64
CA GLY A 147 7.84 -3.89 16.67
C GLY A 147 6.44 -3.61 16.14
N ILE A 148 6.19 -3.80 14.85
CA ILE A 148 4.87 -3.49 14.27
C ILE A 148 3.73 -4.22 14.99
N ARG A 149 3.99 -5.42 15.51
CA ARG A 149 2.98 -6.18 16.24
C ARG A 149 2.60 -5.52 17.57
N THR A 150 3.50 -4.72 18.14
CA THR A 150 3.23 -3.96 19.36
C THR A 150 2.53 -2.63 19.07
N THR A 151 2.51 -2.19 17.81
CA THR A 151 1.83 -0.96 17.40
C THR A 151 0.45 -1.23 16.79
N ARG A 152 -0.07 -2.45 16.93
CA ARG A 152 -1.36 -2.83 16.39
C ARG A 152 -2.48 -1.87 16.82
N ALA A 153 -2.49 -1.48 18.09
CA ALA A 153 -3.51 -0.56 18.60
C ALA A 153 -3.47 0.79 17.88
N ALA A 154 -2.28 1.32 17.63
CA ALA A 154 -2.12 2.58 16.90
C ALA A 154 -2.57 2.45 15.45
N LEU A 155 -2.27 1.32 14.82
CA LEU A 155 -2.70 1.03 13.46
C LEU A 155 -4.22 0.96 13.36
N VAL A 156 -4.87 0.24 14.27
CA VAL A 156 -6.33 0.11 14.30
C VAL A 156 -6.99 1.47 14.57
N LYS A 157 -6.41 2.23 15.49
CA LYS A 157 -6.91 3.60 15.77
C LYS A 157 -6.85 4.45 14.51
N TRP A 158 -5.73 4.40 13.78
CA TRP A 158 -5.59 5.15 12.53
C TRP A 158 -6.66 4.74 11.52
N VAL A 159 -6.91 3.44 11.36
CA VAL A 159 -7.96 2.96 10.45
C VAL A 159 -9.32 3.53 10.85
N ASN A 160 -9.65 3.47 12.13
CA ASN A 160 -10.95 3.94 12.63
C ASN A 160 -11.12 5.46 12.51
N GLU A 161 -10.02 6.21 12.53
CA GLU A 161 -10.04 7.65 12.31
C GLU A 161 -10.13 8.01 10.83
N THR A 162 -9.73 7.09 9.96
CA THR A 162 -9.63 7.32 8.51
C THR A 162 -10.91 6.92 7.78
N ILE A 163 -11.50 5.80 8.16
CA ILE A 163 -12.66 5.23 7.45
C ILE A 163 -13.76 4.79 8.43
N SER A 164 -15.00 5.01 8.03
CA SER A 164 -16.19 4.50 8.70
C SER A 164 -16.81 3.43 7.81
N ILE A 165 -16.96 2.22 8.35
CA ILE A 165 -17.51 1.11 7.59
C ILE A 165 -19.02 1.03 7.80
N ASN A 166 -19.74 1.07 6.69
CA ASN A 166 -21.20 0.94 6.67
C ASN A 166 -21.55 -0.55 6.65
N LYS A 167 -22.46 -0.93 7.51
CA LYS A 167 -22.93 -2.33 7.58
C LYS A 167 -24.20 -2.53 6.76
#